data_2b4d92fdfd87c67f4298ebab08c0c819
#
_entry.id   2b4d92fdfd87c67f4298ebab08c0c819
#
_cell.length_a   1.000
_cell.length_b   1.000
_cell.length_c   1.000
_cell.angle_alpha   90.00
_cell.angle_beta   90.00
_cell.angle_gamma   90.00
#
_symmetry.space_group_name_H-M   'P 1'
#
loop_
_entity.id
_entity.type
_entity.pdbx_description
1 polymer ?
#
loop_
_entity_poly.entity_id
_entity_poly.type
_entity_poly.pdbx_seq_one_letter_code
_entity_poly.pdbx_strand_id
1 'polypeptide(L)'
;MGDMKYFYSIPCAMSQTLYGYSQNYEFLVDNTIYIFEAEKSVMQCYSYGIRNCVALGSGSISVQQIKMLLELNPKRIVFMHDTGYKLEYIMRNIDMVKNYSRFSDIELGYWDYFGRKYEDKVSPSDMGKEQMRNILVNEITMIGDENDEDEL
;
A
#
# COMPACT_ATOMS: atom_id res chain seq x y z
N MET A 1 35.99 -6.86 -1.54
CA MET A 1 35.61 -7.15 -0.17
C MET A 1 34.51 -6.22 0.33
N GLY A 2 34.75 -4.93 0.39
CA GLY A 2 33.68 -3.99 0.73
C GLY A 2 32.49 -4.09 -0.20
N ASP A 3 32.76 -4.42 -1.44
CA ASP A 3 31.72 -4.54 -2.47
C ASP A 3 30.74 -5.68 -2.16
N MET A 4 31.25 -6.78 -1.63
CA MET A 4 30.41 -7.91 -1.28
C MET A 4 29.41 -7.53 -0.19
N LYS A 5 29.86 -6.83 0.82
CA LYS A 5 28.98 -6.37 1.89
C LYS A 5 27.95 -5.41 1.35
N TYR A 6 28.36 -4.57 0.44
CA TYR A 6 27.47 -3.61 -0.19
C TYR A 6 26.31 -4.30 -0.90
N PHE A 7 26.65 -5.33 -1.68
CA PHE A 7 25.63 -6.09 -2.40
C PHE A 7 24.65 -6.78 -1.46
N TYR A 8 25.12 -7.30 -0.35
CA TYR A 8 24.25 -7.97 0.61
C TYR A 8 23.33 -6.99 1.32
N SER A 9 23.76 -5.77 1.50
CA SER A 9 22.92 -4.78 2.17
C SER A 9 21.80 -4.27 1.27
N ILE A 10 21.93 -4.35 -0.05
CA ILE A 10 20.92 -3.88 -0.97
C ILE A 10 19.56 -4.55 -0.77
N PRO A 11 19.46 -5.89 -0.72
CA PRO A 11 18.17 -6.53 -0.47
C PRO A 11 17.56 -6.12 0.87
N CYS A 12 18.39 -5.99 1.90
CA CYS A 12 17.92 -5.55 3.20
C CYS A 12 17.41 -4.11 3.15
N ALA A 13 18.11 -3.25 2.43
CA ALA A 13 17.71 -1.86 2.27
C ALA A 13 16.36 -1.75 1.54
N MET A 14 16.13 -2.60 0.55
CA MET A 14 14.87 -2.60 -0.19
C MET A 14 13.69 -2.94 0.71
N SER A 15 13.85 -3.87 1.65
CA SER A 15 12.78 -4.22 2.58
C SER A 15 12.55 -3.16 3.65
N GLN A 16 13.46 -2.19 3.76
CA GLN A 16 13.39 -1.13 4.75
C GLN A 16 12.99 0.22 4.16
N THR A 17 12.79 0.28 2.85
CA THR A 17 12.44 1.52 2.17
C THR A 17 11.10 1.40 1.47
N LEU A 18 10.57 2.55 1.07
CA LEU A 18 9.36 2.64 0.28
C LEU A 18 9.70 3.39 -0.99
N TYR A 19 9.49 2.73 -2.14
CA TYR A 19 9.69 3.40 -3.40
C TYR A 19 8.66 4.53 -3.56
N GLY A 20 9.11 5.68 -4.00
CA GLY A 20 8.26 6.83 -4.16
C GLY A 20 8.14 7.71 -2.91
N TYR A 21 8.72 7.28 -1.78
CA TYR A 21 8.62 8.01 -0.52
C TYR A 21 9.17 9.44 -0.65
N SER A 22 10.38 9.59 -1.18
CA SER A 22 11.00 10.91 -1.33
C SER A 22 10.33 11.73 -2.42
N GLN A 23 10.06 11.11 -3.56
CA GLN A 23 9.48 11.80 -4.71
C GLN A 23 8.08 12.33 -4.43
N ASN A 24 7.31 11.60 -3.63
CA ASN A 24 5.92 11.90 -3.37
C ASN A 24 5.67 12.45 -1.96
N TYR A 25 6.72 12.74 -1.21
CA TYR A 25 6.64 13.06 0.21
C TYR A 25 5.55 14.09 0.53
N GLU A 26 5.52 15.20 -0.18
CA GLU A 26 4.55 16.27 0.10
C GLU A 26 3.11 15.84 -0.17
N PHE A 27 2.91 14.81 -0.98
CA PHE A 27 1.57 14.28 -1.29
C PHE A 27 1.18 13.15 -0.35
N LEU A 28 2.12 12.65 0.44
CA LEU A 28 1.88 11.54 1.37
C LEU A 28 1.51 12.05 2.77
N VAL A 29 2.11 13.17 3.18
CA VAL A 29 1.92 13.70 4.53
C VAL A 29 0.48 14.10 4.76
N ASP A 30 -0.09 13.64 5.87
CA ASP A 30 -1.45 13.97 6.30
C ASP A 30 -2.52 13.60 5.26
N ASN A 31 -2.27 12.57 4.47
CA ASN A 31 -3.14 12.22 3.35
C ASN A 31 -3.47 10.73 3.33
N THR A 32 -4.30 10.32 2.38
CA THR A 32 -4.50 8.91 2.06
C THR A 32 -3.27 8.43 1.31
N ILE A 33 -2.74 7.27 1.70
CA ILE A 33 -1.58 6.67 1.06
C ILE A 33 -2.00 5.36 0.42
N TYR A 34 -1.77 5.22 -0.88
CA TYR A 34 -2.00 3.98 -1.62
C TYR A 34 -0.69 3.21 -1.71
N ILE A 35 -0.73 1.94 -1.32
CA ILE A 35 0.46 1.09 -1.24
C ILE A 35 0.39 0.01 -2.31
N PHE A 36 1.33 0.07 -3.25
CA PHE A 36 1.46 -0.91 -4.34
C PHE A 36 2.59 -1.89 -4.03
N GLU A 37 2.64 -2.98 -4.79
CA GLU A 37 3.76 -3.92 -4.69
C GLU A 37 4.98 -3.42 -5.43
N ALA A 38 4.81 -2.99 -6.68
CA ALA A 38 5.91 -2.74 -7.60
C ALA A 38 6.11 -1.26 -7.88
N GLU A 39 7.37 -0.90 -8.11
CA GLU A 39 7.76 0.46 -8.47
C GLU A 39 7.02 0.98 -9.70
N LYS A 40 6.79 0.11 -10.69
CA LYS A 40 6.14 0.52 -11.93
C LYS A 40 4.75 1.12 -11.66
N SER A 41 4.07 0.64 -10.63
CA SER A 41 2.75 1.17 -10.29
C SER A 41 2.81 2.60 -9.84
N VAL A 42 3.84 2.95 -9.05
CA VAL A 42 4.05 4.33 -8.62
C VAL A 42 4.36 5.22 -9.83
N MET A 43 5.17 4.72 -10.76
CA MET A 43 5.50 5.44 -11.97
C MET A 43 4.28 5.65 -12.88
N GLN A 44 3.46 4.61 -13.02
CA GLN A 44 2.22 4.70 -13.78
C GLN A 44 1.26 5.71 -13.15
N CYS A 45 1.10 5.65 -11.83
CA CYS A 45 0.25 6.58 -11.10
C CYS A 45 0.74 8.02 -11.25
N TYR A 46 2.05 8.22 -11.25
CA TYR A 46 2.63 9.54 -11.50
C TYR A 46 2.11 10.10 -12.83
N SER A 47 2.12 9.26 -13.88
CA SER A 47 1.65 9.68 -15.20
C SER A 47 0.16 9.98 -15.22
N TYR A 48 -0.60 9.44 -14.26
CA TYR A 48 -2.03 9.67 -14.12
C TYR A 48 -2.36 10.88 -13.22
N GLY A 49 -1.34 11.51 -12.66
CA GLY A 49 -1.55 12.59 -11.70
C GLY A 49 -1.84 12.11 -10.28
N ILE A 50 -1.60 10.84 -9.99
CA ILE A 50 -1.80 10.26 -8.66
C ILE A 50 -0.44 10.16 -8.00
N ARG A 51 -0.20 11.01 -6.99
CA ARG A 51 1.10 11.14 -6.33
C ARG A 51 1.11 10.61 -4.90
N ASN A 52 -0.04 10.35 -4.31
CA ASN A 52 -0.11 9.89 -2.92
C ASN A 52 0.00 8.37 -2.85
N CYS A 53 1.09 7.84 -3.35
CA CYS A 53 1.34 6.41 -3.39
C CYS A 53 2.81 6.06 -3.20
N VAL A 54 3.05 4.84 -2.74
CA VAL A 54 4.37 4.25 -2.56
C VAL A 54 4.31 2.79 -2.96
N ALA A 55 5.47 2.15 -3.10
CA ALA A 55 5.55 0.73 -3.37
C ALA A 55 6.45 0.03 -2.36
N LEU A 56 6.07 -1.20 -2.01
CA LEU A 56 6.78 -2.00 -1.03
C LEU A 56 8.00 -2.73 -1.62
N GLY A 57 7.94 -3.05 -2.90
CA GLY A 57 8.91 -3.93 -3.54
C GLY A 57 8.59 -5.40 -3.38
N SER A 58 7.51 -5.73 -2.68
CA SER A 58 7.03 -7.09 -2.47
C SER A 58 5.56 -7.05 -2.08
N GLY A 59 4.97 -8.23 -1.90
CA GLY A 59 3.56 -8.32 -1.47
C GLY A 59 3.37 -8.18 0.03
N SER A 60 4.45 -8.15 0.82
CA SER A 60 4.39 -8.06 2.28
C SER A 60 5.05 -6.80 2.80
N ILE A 61 4.38 -6.11 3.71
CA ILE A 61 4.93 -4.93 4.35
C ILE A 61 5.86 -5.33 5.50
N SER A 62 6.94 -4.57 5.66
CA SER A 62 7.89 -4.77 6.76
C SER A 62 7.62 -3.79 7.91
N VAL A 63 8.17 -4.10 9.07
CA VAL A 63 8.07 -3.22 10.23
C VAL A 63 8.68 -1.85 9.96
N GLN A 64 9.83 -1.82 9.27
CA GLN A 64 10.47 -0.56 8.94
C GLN A 64 9.61 0.28 7.99
N GLN A 65 8.98 -0.36 7.03
CA GLN A 65 8.08 0.32 6.11
C GLN A 65 6.87 0.89 6.85
N ILE A 66 6.33 0.13 7.81
CA ILE A 66 5.24 0.62 8.64
C ILE A 66 5.66 1.87 9.41
N LYS A 67 6.84 1.84 10.02
CA LYS A 67 7.34 2.99 10.77
C LYS A 67 7.49 4.23 9.89
N MET A 68 7.98 4.05 8.67
CA MET A 68 8.09 5.15 7.72
C MET A 68 6.74 5.75 7.39
N LEU A 69 5.74 4.89 7.18
CA LEU A 69 4.38 5.34 6.88
C LEU A 69 3.76 6.09 8.05
N LEU A 70 3.94 5.60 9.27
CA LEU A 70 3.35 6.24 10.45
C LEU A 70 3.95 7.61 10.71
N GLU A 71 5.21 7.84 10.34
CA GLU A 71 5.83 9.15 10.47
C GLU A 71 5.19 10.21 9.58
N LEU A 72 4.50 9.78 8.53
CA LEU A 72 3.81 10.68 7.61
C LEU A 72 2.45 11.15 8.15
N ASN A 73 2.02 10.61 9.27
CA ASN A 73 0.72 10.91 9.87
C ASN A 73 -0.43 10.72 8.86
N PRO A 74 -0.54 9.55 8.23
CA PRO A 74 -1.56 9.34 7.21
C PRO A 74 -2.96 9.33 7.80
N LYS A 75 -3.92 9.80 7.03
CA LYS A 75 -5.34 9.70 7.40
C LYS A 75 -5.85 8.31 7.10
N ARG A 76 -5.34 7.73 6.02
CA ARG A 76 -5.83 6.45 5.52
C ARG A 76 -4.71 5.74 4.79
N ILE A 77 -4.61 4.42 4.99
CA ILE A 77 -3.66 3.57 4.27
C ILE A 77 -4.47 2.52 3.52
N VAL A 78 -4.29 2.43 2.21
CA VAL A 78 -5.02 1.51 1.35
C VAL A 78 -4.03 0.62 0.61
N PHE A 79 -4.17 -0.68 0.78
CA PHE A 79 -3.32 -1.67 0.10
C PHE A 79 -3.87 -1.96 -1.29
N MET A 80 -3.03 -1.79 -2.30
CA MET A 80 -3.38 -1.97 -3.70
C MET A 80 -2.64 -3.18 -4.26
N HIS A 81 -2.91 -4.35 -3.68
CA HIS A 81 -2.27 -5.59 -4.13
C HIS A 81 -2.72 -5.97 -5.53
N ASP A 82 -1.83 -6.59 -6.28
CA ASP A 82 -2.20 -7.18 -7.56
C ASP A 82 -3.26 -8.26 -7.34
N THR A 83 -4.07 -8.49 -8.34
CA THR A 83 -5.07 -9.56 -8.27
C THR A 83 -4.38 -10.92 -8.11
N GLY A 84 -5.10 -11.86 -7.51
CA GLY A 84 -4.58 -13.21 -7.29
C GLY A 84 -4.20 -13.51 -5.86
N TYR A 85 -3.97 -12.49 -5.04
CA TYR A 85 -3.76 -12.72 -3.61
C TYR A 85 -5.09 -13.06 -2.93
N LYS A 86 -5.03 -13.96 -1.98
CA LYS A 86 -6.20 -14.26 -1.15
C LYS A 86 -6.41 -13.15 -0.12
N LEU A 87 -7.63 -12.98 0.29
CA LEU A 87 -7.99 -11.95 1.26
C LEU A 87 -7.19 -12.08 2.55
N GLU A 88 -6.96 -13.31 3.01
CA GLU A 88 -6.20 -13.54 4.24
C GLU A 88 -4.78 -12.95 4.15
N TYR A 89 -4.18 -13.02 2.97
CA TYR A 89 -2.84 -12.46 2.77
C TYR A 89 -2.87 -10.94 2.90
N ILE A 90 -3.84 -10.31 2.27
CA ILE A 90 -4.00 -8.85 2.33
C ILE A 90 -4.31 -8.42 3.77
N MET A 91 -5.19 -9.15 4.45
CA MET A 91 -5.57 -8.83 5.83
C MET A 91 -4.38 -8.97 6.78
N ARG A 92 -3.46 -9.88 6.50
CA ARG A 92 -2.25 -10.02 7.31
C ARG A 92 -1.39 -8.75 7.28
N ASN A 93 -1.29 -8.13 6.11
CA ASN A 93 -0.60 -6.85 5.98
C ASN A 93 -1.32 -5.75 6.75
N ILE A 94 -2.64 -5.71 6.62
CA ILE A 94 -3.47 -4.72 7.32
C ILE A 94 -3.34 -4.88 8.83
N ASP A 95 -3.37 -6.12 9.32
CA ASP A 95 -3.25 -6.40 10.74
C ASP A 95 -1.89 -5.97 11.29
N MET A 96 -0.82 -6.13 10.51
CA MET A 96 0.49 -5.65 10.93
C MET A 96 0.49 -4.14 11.15
N VAL A 97 -0.07 -3.39 10.19
CA VAL A 97 -0.17 -1.94 10.33
C VAL A 97 -1.04 -1.58 11.54
N LYS A 98 -2.15 -2.27 11.68
CA LYS A 98 -3.09 -2.04 12.79
C LYS A 98 -2.42 -2.22 14.14
N ASN A 99 -1.58 -3.24 14.27
CA ASN A 99 -0.86 -3.50 15.53
C ASN A 99 0.09 -2.38 15.89
N TYR A 100 0.72 -1.74 14.91
CA TYR A 100 1.64 -0.63 15.14
C TYR A 100 0.96 0.73 15.22
N SER A 101 -0.31 0.80 14.88
CA SER A 101 -1.06 2.06 14.84
C SER A 101 -2.27 2.08 15.77
N ARG A 102 -2.26 1.27 16.82
CA ARG A 102 -3.39 1.08 17.74
C ARG A 102 -3.98 2.35 18.31
N PHE A 103 -3.13 3.31 18.57
CA PHE A 103 -3.54 4.55 19.25
C PHE A 103 -3.70 5.71 18.26
N SER A 104 -3.74 5.38 16.97
CA SER A 104 -3.92 6.36 15.91
C SER A 104 -5.30 6.19 15.27
N ASP A 105 -5.79 7.26 14.69
CA ASP A 105 -7.09 7.25 14.00
C ASP A 105 -6.95 6.92 12.51
N ILE A 106 -5.94 6.14 12.17
CA ILE A 106 -5.66 5.79 10.78
C ILE A 106 -6.68 4.76 10.30
N GLU A 107 -7.37 5.08 9.21
CA GLU A 107 -8.27 4.15 8.56
C GLU A 107 -7.47 3.25 7.62
N LEU A 108 -7.84 1.96 7.56
CA LEU A 108 -7.15 0.98 6.75
C LEU A 108 -8.12 0.36 5.75
N GLY A 109 -7.65 0.11 4.55
CA GLY A 109 -8.45 -0.49 3.52
C GLY A 109 -7.61 -1.19 2.47
N TYR A 110 -8.28 -1.71 1.46
CA TYR A 110 -7.63 -2.46 0.39
C TYR A 110 -8.43 -2.39 -0.90
N TRP A 111 -7.76 -2.62 -2.02
CA TRP A 111 -8.45 -2.79 -3.30
C TRP A 111 -9.20 -4.11 -3.26
N ASP A 112 -10.52 -4.00 -3.30
CA ASP A 112 -11.42 -5.14 -3.21
C ASP A 112 -11.77 -5.62 -4.61
N TYR A 113 -10.86 -6.40 -5.19
CA TYR A 113 -11.10 -6.99 -6.51
C TYR A 113 -11.90 -8.29 -6.43
N PHE A 114 -12.19 -8.75 -5.23
CA PHE A 114 -12.89 -10.02 -5.01
C PHE A 114 -14.33 -9.95 -5.53
N GLY A 115 -14.74 -10.99 -6.24
CA GLY A 115 -16.05 -10.99 -6.86
C GLY A 115 -16.15 -10.17 -8.15
N ARG A 116 -15.08 -9.52 -8.55
CA ARG A 116 -15.01 -8.74 -9.78
C ARG A 116 -14.31 -9.55 -10.86
N LYS A 117 -14.50 -9.14 -12.11
CA LYS A 117 -13.96 -9.89 -13.25
C LYS A 117 -12.61 -9.33 -13.70
N TYR A 118 -11.60 -9.57 -12.92
CA TYR A 118 -10.22 -9.22 -13.27
C TYR A 118 -9.42 -10.48 -13.51
N GLU A 119 -8.45 -10.39 -14.42
CA GLU A 119 -7.48 -11.44 -14.60
C GLU A 119 -6.55 -11.49 -13.39
N ASP A 120 -5.87 -12.63 -13.18
CA ASP A 120 -4.89 -12.76 -12.11
C ASP A 120 -3.62 -12.00 -12.44
N LYS A 121 -2.93 -11.56 -11.38
CA LYS A 121 -1.63 -10.88 -11.45
C LYS A 121 -1.67 -9.55 -12.19
N VAL A 122 -2.79 -8.85 -12.07
CA VAL A 122 -2.96 -7.53 -12.66
C VAL A 122 -2.87 -6.48 -11.56
N SER A 123 -2.02 -5.48 -11.76
CA SER A 123 -1.99 -4.31 -10.90
C SER A 123 -3.11 -3.37 -11.31
N PRO A 124 -3.74 -2.67 -10.35
CA PRO A 124 -4.80 -1.73 -10.70
C PRO A 124 -4.30 -0.61 -11.62
N SER A 125 -3.01 -0.26 -11.52
CA SER A 125 -2.43 0.80 -12.34
C SER A 125 -2.19 0.39 -13.79
N ASP A 126 -2.25 -0.91 -14.10
CA ASP A 126 -1.99 -1.39 -15.46
C ASP A 126 -3.13 -1.10 -16.44
N MET A 127 -4.30 -0.75 -15.94
CA MET A 127 -5.51 -0.66 -16.74
C MET A 127 -5.84 0.75 -17.24
N GLY A 128 -4.89 1.66 -17.08
CA GLY A 128 -5.04 3.01 -17.56
C GLY A 128 -5.63 3.97 -16.53
N LYS A 129 -5.57 5.24 -16.86
CA LYS A 129 -5.92 6.33 -15.95
C LYS A 129 -7.38 6.30 -15.50
N GLU A 130 -8.30 6.10 -16.43
CA GLU A 130 -9.74 6.13 -16.11
C GLU A 130 -10.12 4.98 -15.20
N GLN A 131 -9.64 3.77 -15.52
CA GLN A 131 -9.94 2.60 -14.71
C GLN A 131 -9.28 2.71 -13.33
N MET A 132 -8.06 3.24 -13.28
CA MET A 132 -7.40 3.45 -11.99
C MET A 132 -8.21 4.39 -11.11
N ARG A 133 -8.72 5.47 -11.66
CA ARG A 133 -9.56 6.40 -10.91
C ARG A 133 -10.86 5.78 -10.47
N ASN A 134 -11.46 4.97 -11.34
CA ASN A 134 -12.68 4.24 -11.00
C ASN A 134 -12.45 3.29 -9.84
N ILE A 135 -11.33 2.59 -9.84
CA ILE A 135 -10.95 1.68 -8.76
C ILE A 135 -10.85 2.44 -7.44
N LEU A 136 -10.15 3.57 -7.45
CA LEU A 136 -9.96 4.36 -6.23
C LEU A 136 -11.26 4.91 -5.65
N VAL A 137 -12.22 5.18 -6.51
CA VAL A 137 -13.51 5.73 -6.07
C VAL A 137 -14.49 4.63 -5.67
N ASN A 138 -14.52 3.54 -6.41
CA ASN A 138 -15.62 2.57 -6.31
C ASN A 138 -15.24 1.18 -5.82
N GLU A 139 -13.94 0.85 -5.78
CA GLU A 139 -13.53 -0.53 -5.52
C GLU A 139 -12.64 -0.68 -4.28
N ILE A 140 -12.61 0.31 -3.43
CA ILE A 140 -11.85 0.25 -2.19
C ILE A 140 -12.80 -0.12 -1.05
N THR A 141 -12.43 -1.17 -0.31
CA THR A 141 -13.15 -1.56 0.89
C THR A 141 -12.34 -1.11 2.09
N MET A 142 -12.95 -0.30 2.94
CA MET A 142 -12.33 0.13 4.19
C MET A 142 -12.67 -0.85 5.28
N ILE A 143 -11.69 -1.15 6.14
CA ILE A 143 -11.90 -2.01 7.29
C ILE A 143 -12.73 -1.25 8.30
N GLY A 144 -13.88 -1.79 8.63
CA GLY A 144 -14.73 -1.20 9.63
C GLY A 144 -14.14 -1.34 11.03
N ASP A 145 -14.65 -0.55 11.95
CA ASP A 145 -14.29 -0.70 13.35
C ASP A 145 -15.04 -1.89 13.90
N GLU A 146 -14.33 -3.00 14.09
CA GLU A 146 -14.91 -4.23 14.61
C GLU A 146 -15.55 -4.06 15.97
N ASN A 147 -15.04 -3.11 16.75
CA ASN A 147 -15.61 -2.83 18.06
C ASN A 147 -17.03 -2.29 17.96
N ASP A 148 -17.31 -1.50 16.93
CA ASP A 148 -18.64 -0.97 16.71
C ASP A 148 -19.61 -2.10 16.38
N GLU A 149 -19.19 -3.08 15.61
CA GLU A 149 -20.00 -4.24 15.25
C GLU A 149 -20.23 -5.14 16.47
N ASP A 150 -19.21 -5.34 17.28
CA ASP A 150 -19.27 -6.17 18.46
C ASP A 150 -20.22 -5.59 19.52
N GLU A 151 -20.35 -4.29 19.55
CA GLU A 151 -21.24 -3.61 20.47
C GLU A 151 -22.70 -3.74 20.08
N LEU A 152 -22.95 -4.07 18.85
CA LEU A 152 -24.29 -4.23 18.34
C LEU A 152 -24.83 -5.64 18.57
#